data_09b5f0680121b22e7e1bc9e5ff8d844e
#
_entry.id   09b5f0680121b22e7e1bc9e5ff8d844e
#
_cell.length_a   1.000
_cell.length_b   1.000
_cell.length_c   1.000
_cell.angle_alpha   90.00
_cell.angle_beta   90.00
_cell.angle_gamma   90.00
#
_symmetry.space_group_name_H-M   'P 1'
#
loop_
_entity.id
_entity.type
_entity.pdbx_description
1 polymer ?
#
loop_
_entity_poly.entity_id
_entity_poly.type
_entity_poly.pdbx_seq_one_letter_code
_entity_poly.pdbx_strand_id
1 'polypeptide(L)'
;MSPVKTKGEIEKASRKTIETLYGSDIRDFKIRVLFPFPSELKRDSWDVQVTFLQGKLQYTVDLIIQENDGKVTNARLIDTMVPL
;
A
#
# COMPACT_ATOMS: atom_id res chain seq x y z
N MET A 1 2.75 16.71 6.38
CA MET A 1 3.12 15.31 6.20
C MET A 1 4.47 15.17 5.56
N SER A 2 5.18 14.09 5.82
CA SER A 2 6.53 13.90 5.31
C SER A 2 6.50 13.31 3.90
N PRO A 3 7.44 13.68 3.03
CA PRO A 3 7.60 13.04 1.74
C PRO A 3 7.89 11.54 1.87
N VAL A 4 7.46 10.75 0.90
CA VAL A 4 7.74 9.32 0.84
C VAL A 4 8.58 9.04 -0.39
N LYS A 5 9.88 8.82 -0.20
CA LYS A 5 10.84 8.62 -1.28
C LYS A 5 11.59 7.31 -1.19
N THR A 6 11.58 6.67 -0.02
CA THR A 6 12.28 5.40 0.18
C THR A 6 11.26 4.29 0.34
N LYS A 7 11.69 3.06 0.06
CA LYS A 7 10.83 1.88 0.25
C LYS A 7 10.31 1.78 1.68
N GLY A 8 11.15 2.09 2.67
CA GLY A 8 10.76 2.07 4.08
C GLY A 8 9.67 3.07 4.39
N GLU A 9 9.77 4.28 3.84
CA GLU A 9 8.76 5.32 4.04
C GLU A 9 7.44 4.93 3.36
N ILE A 10 7.52 4.36 2.16
CA ILE A 10 6.34 3.89 1.42
C ILE A 10 5.67 2.75 2.18
N GLU A 11 6.44 1.81 2.70
CA GLU A 11 5.92 0.69 3.49
C GLU A 11 5.19 1.18 4.74
N LYS A 12 5.78 2.14 5.43
CA LYS A 12 5.19 2.71 6.64
C LYS A 12 3.86 3.41 6.33
N ALA A 13 3.83 4.22 5.28
CA ALA A 13 2.61 4.92 4.86
C ALA A 13 1.53 3.93 4.42
N SER A 14 1.91 2.91 3.66
CA SER A 14 1.00 1.87 3.21
C SER A 14 0.39 1.11 4.37
N ARG A 15 1.22 0.68 5.32
CA ARG A 15 0.76 -0.06 6.49
C ARG A 15 -0.21 0.76 7.32
N LYS A 16 0.11 2.03 7.53
CA LYS A 16 -0.77 2.94 8.30
C LYS A 16 -2.13 3.06 7.63
N THR A 17 -2.16 3.19 6.31
CA THR A 17 -3.40 3.28 5.55
C THR A 17 -4.21 2.00 5.68
N ILE A 18 -3.57 0.85 5.53
CA ILE A 18 -4.24 -0.45 5.64
C ILE A 18 -4.80 -0.62 7.05
N GLU A 19 -4.05 -0.26 8.08
CA GLU A 19 -4.54 -0.35 9.46
C GLU A 19 -5.73 0.57 9.70
N THR A 20 -5.74 1.74 9.07
CA THR A 20 -6.88 2.66 9.18
C THR A 20 -8.13 2.10 8.51
N LEU A 21 -7.97 1.47 7.35
CA LEU A 21 -9.10 0.94 6.57
C LEU A 21 -9.59 -0.42 7.04
N TYR A 22 -8.70 -1.29 7.49
CA TYR A 22 -9.02 -2.70 7.78
C TYR A 22 -8.82 -3.08 9.25
N GLY A 23 -8.17 -2.23 10.03
CA GLY A 23 -7.88 -2.51 11.43
C GLY A 23 -6.43 -2.92 11.66
N SER A 24 -6.02 -2.91 12.92
CA SER A 24 -4.62 -3.21 13.29
C SER A 24 -4.36 -4.70 13.49
N ASP A 25 -5.36 -5.55 13.33
CA ASP A 25 -5.25 -7.00 13.49
C ASP A 25 -4.80 -7.71 12.21
N ILE A 26 -4.05 -7.01 11.38
CA ILE A 26 -3.47 -7.57 10.15
C ILE A 26 -2.13 -8.25 10.46
N ARG A 27 -1.80 -9.26 9.66
CA ARG A 27 -0.55 -10.04 9.79
C ARG A 27 0.13 -10.16 8.43
N ASP A 28 1.42 -10.45 8.44
CA ASP A 28 2.21 -10.69 7.23
C ASP A 28 2.05 -9.60 6.17
N PHE A 29 2.05 -8.35 6.62
CA PHE A 29 1.99 -7.21 5.72
C PHE A 29 3.27 -7.13 4.89
N LYS A 30 3.12 -7.02 3.57
CA LYS A 30 4.26 -6.83 2.69
C LYS A 30 3.86 -6.13 1.40
N ILE A 31 4.84 -5.44 0.82
CA ILE A 31 4.70 -4.83 -0.50
C ILE A 31 5.07 -5.88 -1.55
N ARG A 32 4.15 -6.16 -2.47
CA ARG A 32 4.39 -7.08 -3.57
C ARG A 32 4.95 -6.37 -4.79
N VAL A 33 4.41 -5.18 -5.07
CA VAL A 33 4.72 -4.45 -6.29
C VAL A 33 4.83 -2.98 -5.93
N LEU A 34 5.80 -2.29 -6.52
CA LEU A 34 6.03 -0.87 -6.29
C LEU A 34 6.47 -0.24 -7.61
N PHE A 35 5.65 0.66 -8.14
CA PHE A 35 5.94 1.37 -9.37
C PHE A 35 5.81 2.87 -9.19
N PRO A 36 6.66 3.66 -9.90
CA PRO A 36 6.43 5.09 -10.03
C PRO A 36 5.12 5.34 -10.78
N PHE A 37 4.36 6.35 -10.38
CA PHE A 37 3.08 6.67 -10.98
C PHE A 37 2.98 8.17 -11.26
N PRO A 38 2.45 8.60 -12.40
CA PRO A 38 1.88 7.80 -13.50
C PRO A 38 2.95 7.12 -14.37
N SER A 39 4.21 7.55 -14.32
CA SER A 39 5.30 6.94 -15.05
C SER A 39 6.63 7.31 -14.40
N GLU A 40 7.73 6.66 -14.82
CA GLU A 40 9.06 6.99 -14.31
C GLU A 40 9.47 8.43 -14.62
N LEU A 41 9.08 8.92 -15.79
CA LEU A 41 9.46 10.28 -16.25
C LEU A 41 8.62 11.37 -15.59
N LYS A 42 7.39 11.06 -15.22
CA LYS A 42 6.45 12.03 -14.64
C LYS A 42 5.98 11.59 -13.27
N ARG A 43 6.89 11.02 -12.49
CA ARG A 43 6.53 10.50 -11.17
C ARG A 43 6.12 11.62 -10.23
N ASP A 44 4.94 11.49 -9.66
CA ASP A 44 4.46 12.32 -8.56
C ASP A 44 3.88 11.47 -7.43
N SER A 45 3.75 10.18 -7.68
CA SER A 45 3.14 9.23 -6.76
C SER A 45 3.80 7.86 -6.89
N TRP A 46 3.38 6.95 -6.03
CA TRP A 46 3.78 5.55 -6.07
C TRP A 46 2.54 4.69 -6.16
N ASP A 47 2.58 3.72 -7.08
CA ASP A 47 1.55 2.69 -7.18
C ASP A 47 2.07 1.48 -6.40
N VAL A 48 1.41 1.16 -5.30
CA VAL A 48 1.88 0.15 -4.35
C VAL A 48 0.83 -0.94 -4.21
N GLN A 49 1.22 -2.18 -4.50
CA GLN A 49 0.35 -3.32 -4.26
C GLN A 49 0.84 -4.04 -3.01
N VAL A 50 -0.02 -4.14 -2.02
CA VAL A 50 0.31 -4.77 -0.73
C VAL A 50 -0.55 -5.99 -0.50
N THR A 51 -0.03 -6.92 0.27
CA THR A 51 -0.78 -8.09 0.74
C THR A 51 -0.67 -8.19 2.25
N PHE A 52 -1.71 -8.70 2.87
CA PHE A 52 -1.74 -8.96 4.30
C PHE A 52 -2.79 -10.02 4.62
N LEU A 53 -2.65 -10.60 5.79
CA LEU A 53 -3.62 -11.57 6.29
C LEU A 53 -4.50 -10.93 7.35
N GLN A 54 -5.78 -11.20 7.28
CA GLN A 54 -6.72 -10.78 8.32
C GLN A 54 -7.74 -11.90 8.48
N GLY A 55 -7.90 -12.41 9.70
CA GLY A 55 -8.71 -13.58 9.93
C GLY A 55 -8.15 -14.77 9.15
N LYS A 56 -8.98 -15.37 8.31
CA LYS A 56 -8.60 -16.53 7.48
C LYS A 56 -8.37 -16.17 6.03
N LEU A 57 -8.35 -14.87 5.70
CA LEU A 57 -8.25 -14.42 4.32
C LEU A 57 -6.95 -13.64 4.08
N GLN A 58 -6.44 -13.76 2.86
CA GLN A 58 -5.37 -12.92 2.37
C GLN A 58 -5.99 -11.85 1.47
N TYR A 59 -5.61 -10.60 1.73
CA TYR A 59 -6.08 -9.44 0.97
C TYR A 59 -4.97 -8.91 0.11
N THR A 60 -5.32 -8.47 -1.10
CA THR A 60 -4.41 -7.73 -1.97
C THR A 60 -5.06 -6.38 -2.25
N VAL A 61 -4.36 -5.30 -1.91
CA VAL A 61 -4.88 -3.94 -2.04
C VAL A 61 -3.89 -3.10 -2.84
N ASP A 62 -4.42 -2.31 -3.76
CA ASP A 62 -3.62 -1.36 -4.55
C ASP A 62 -3.80 0.04 -3.99
N LEU A 63 -2.69 0.73 -3.75
CA LEU A 63 -2.67 2.08 -3.20
C LEU A 63 -1.92 3.01 -4.13
N ILE A 64 -2.42 4.24 -4.26
CA ILE A 64 -1.67 5.33 -4.89
C ILE A 64 -1.30 6.30 -3.78
N ILE A 65 0.00 6.52 -3.60
CA ILE A 65 0.54 7.36 -2.53
C ILE A 65 1.31 8.52 -3.14
N GLN A 66 0.93 9.75 -2.79
CA GLN A 66 1.63 10.94 -3.26
C GLN A 66 3.02 11.00 -2.65
N GLU A 67 4.01 11.28 -3.48
CA GLU A 67 5.41 11.32 -3.05
C GLU A 67 5.68 12.51 -2.11
N ASN A 68 5.09 13.66 -2.41
CA ASN A 68 5.44 14.90 -1.71
C ASN A 68 4.90 14.98 -0.27
N ASP A 69 3.83 14.30 0.05
CA ASP A 69 3.21 14.39 1.38
C ASP A 69 2.82 13.05 1.98
N GLY A 70 2.97 11.95 1.23
CA GLY A 70 2.59 10.62 1.71
C GLY A 70 1.09 10.38 1.76
N LYS A 71 0.30 11.27 1.17
CA LYS A 71 -1.15 11.13 1.17
C LYS A 71 -1.58 10.04 0.20
N VAL A 72 -2.48 9.18 0.65
CA VAL A 72 -3.07 8.13 -0.20
C VAL A 72 -4.26 8.71 -0.92
N THR A 73 -4.20 8.72 -2.25
CA THR A 73 -5.26 9.28 -3.08
C THR A 73 -6.19 8.23 -3.65
N ASN A 74 -5.80 6.97 -3.57
CA ASN A 74 -6.63 5.85 -4.03
C ASN A 74 -6.26 4.61 -3.24
N ALA A 75 -7.28 3.83 -2.88
CA ALA A 75 -7.10 2.55 -2.22
C ALA A 75 -8.16 1.59 -2.76
N ARG A 76 -7.71 0.53 -3.44
CA ARG A 76 -8.63 -0.39 -4.11
C ARG A 76 -8.32 -1.83 -3.74
N LEU A 77 -9.34 -2.53 -3.26
CA LEU A 77 -9.23 -3.97 -3.03
C LEU A 77 -9.19 -4.69 -4.38
N ILE A 78 -8.09 -5.40 -4.61
CA ILE A 78 -7.88 -6.16 -5.85
C ILE A 78 -8.48 -7.56 -5.71
N ASP A 79 -8.16 -8.23 -4.59
CA ASP A 79 -8.51 -9.63 -4.43
C ASP A 79 -8.52 -10.04 -2.96
N THR A 80 -9.34 -11.05 -2.66
CA THR A 80 -9.29 -11.77 -1.39
C THR A 80 -9.23 -13.24 -1.70
N MET A 81 -8.41 -13.98 -0.95
CA MET A 81 -8.27 -15.41 -1.17
C MET A 81 -7.99 -16.14 0.13
N VAL A 82 -8.31 -17.42 0.14
CA VAL A 82 -7.96 -18.31 1.26
C VAL A 82 -6.52 -18.76 1.00
N PRO A 83 -5.56 -18.47 1.90
CA PRO A 83 -4.18 -18.92 1.70
C PRO A 83 -4.11 -20.44 1.76
N LEU A 84 -3.21 -20.98 0.96
CA LEU A 84 -2.97 -22.42 0.92
C LEU A 84 -2.16 -22.88 2.11
#